data_c12f639baaa2f6537e628d30bdf92a00
#
_entry.id   c12f639baaa2f6537e628d30bdf92a00
#
_cell.length_a   1.000
_cell.length_b   1.000
_cell.length_c   1.000
_cell.angle_alpha   90.00
_cell.angle_beta   90.00
_cell.angle_gamma   90.00
#
_symmetry.space_group_name_H-M   'P 1'
#
loop_
_entity.id
_entity.type
_entity.pdbx_description
1 polymer ?
#
loop_
_entity_poly.entity_id
_entity_poly.type
_entity_poly.pdbx_seq_one_letter_code
_entity_poly.pdbx_strand_id
1 'polypeptide(L)'
;MKVLALNGSSNAKGVTYTAMNLVGEERTKEGIEMEIMHVGAKGVQGCTNCKQCRKTHHCVINDKVNEIIDRLDEFDGILLGCPAHYIDVPGPFKAFLDRLFYATEHLEGHTHKVCSAIAVCRRAGAINTFQQLSSYFTCSNMITVNSQYPNVAYGWTPEEFLAQDLEGVQTMQVLGRNMAWLLKVIDATKDTLPHPVITDKRTRSNFCR
;
A
#
# COMPACT_ATOMS: atom_id res chain seq x y z
N MET A 1 8.39 10.16 -11.66
CA MET A 1 7.33 9.55 -10.82
C MET A 1 7.96 8.59 -9.82
N LYS A 2 7.41 8.52 -8.62
CA LYS A 2 7.95 7.71 -7.53
C LYS A 2 6.84 6.96 -6.79
N VAL A 3 7.08 5.72 -6.38
CA VAL A 3 6.13 4.89 -5.63
C VAL A 3 6.70 4.51 -4.27
N LEU A 4 5.92 4.71 -3.21
CA LEU A 4 6.23 4.24 -1.87
C LEU A 4 5.75 2.80 -1.71
N ALA A 5 6.63 1.87 -1.39
CA ALA A 5 6.28 0.50 -1.03
C ALA A 5 6.48 0.28 0.48
N LEU A 6 5.41 -0.02 1.20
CA LEU A 6 5.43 -0.26 2.63
C LEU A 6 5.49 -1.77 2.91
N ASN A 7 6.66 -2.24 3.31
CA ASN A 7 6.89 -3.64 3.66
C ASN A 7 6.53 -3.90 5.14
N GLY A 8 5.38 -4.52 5.35
CA GLY A 8 4.83 -4.89 6.66
C GLY A 8 5.29 -6.25 7.20
N SER A 9 6.23 -6.92 6.53
CA SER A 9 6.82 -8.16 7.03
C SER A 9 7.71 -7.91 8.24
N SER A 10 7.73 -8.83 9.19
CA SER A 10 8.73 -8.83 10.26
C SER A 10 10.16 -9.08 9.74
N ASN A 11 10.28 -9.73 8.58
CA ASN A 11 11.54 -9.95 7.88
C ASN A 11 11.75 -8.92 6.77
N ALA A 12 12.75 -8.06 6.93
CA ALA A 12 13.03 -6.97 5.99
C ALA A 12 13.36 -7.45 4.56
N LYS A 13 13.94 -8.63 4.41
CA LYS A 13 14.43 -9.21 3.15
C LYS A 13 13.78 -10.56 2.82
N GLY A 14 12.59 -10.84 3.35
CA GLY A 14 11.82 -12.05 3.08
C GLY A 14 11.05 -12.01 1.76
N VAL A 15 10.14 -12.98 1.57
CA VAL A 15 9.33 -13.13 0.36
C VAL A 15 8.55 -11.85 0.00
N THR A 16 8.00 -11.14 0.99
CA THR A 16 7.29 -9.86 0.74
C THR A 16 8.19 -8.83 0.06
N TYR A 17 9.43 -8.70 0.54
CA TYR A 17 10.42 -7.81 -0.07
C TYR A 17 10.76 -8.24 -1.50
N THR A 18 10.96 -9.54 -1.71
CA THR A 18 11.26 -10.10 -3.04
C THR A 18 10.11 -9.86 -4.02
N ALA A 19 8.88 -10.09 -3.58
CA ALA A 19 7.69 -9.80 -4.38
C ALA A 19 7.59 -8.30 -4.76
N MET A 20 7.85 -7.40 -3.81
CA MET A 20 7.91 -5.96 -4.08
C MET A 20 9.02 -5.60 -5.06
N ASN A 21 10.19 -6.21 -4.95
CA ASN A 21 11.29 -5.97 -5.89
C ASN A 21 10.92 -6.35 -7.32
N LEU A 22 10.24 -7.48 -7.54
CA LEU A 22 9.77 -7.86 -8.89
C LEU A 22 8.84 -6.79 -9.48
N VAL A 23 7.93 -6.23 -8.66
CA VAL A 23 7.10 -5.09 -9.08
C VAL A 23 7.96 -3.84 -9.39
N GLY A 24 8.98 -3.59 -8.56
CA GLY A 24 9.90 -2.46 -8.72
C GLY A 24 10.75 -2.56 -9.98
N GLU A 25 11.27 -3.73 -10.30
CA GLU A 25 12.09 -3.97 -11.49
C GLU A 25 11.33 -3.64 -12.78
N GLU A 26 10.08 -4.08 -12.90
CA GLU A 26 9.25 -3.75 -14.07
C GLU A 26 9.00 -2.24 -14.20
N ARG A 27 8.81 -1.53 -13.10
CA ARG A 27 8.61 -0.08 -13.11
C ARG A 27 9.90 0.70 -13.40
N THR A 28 11.04 0.21 -12.93
CA THR A 28 12.34 0.82 -13.23
C THR A 28 12.64 0.78 -14.73
N LYS A 29 12.25 -0.29 -15.43
CA LYS A 29 12.34 -0.37 -16.91
C LYS A 29 11.55 0.76 -17.59
N GLU A 30 10.53 1.27 -16.92
CA GLU A 30 9.64 2.34 -17.38
C GLU A 30 10.01 3.73 -16.84
N GLY A 31 11.15 3.88 -16.15
CA GLY A 31 11.64 5.14 -15.59
C GLY A 31 10.90 5.59 -14.32
N ILE A 32 10.24 4.69 -13.60
CA ILE A 32 9.52 4.99 -12.36
C ILE A 32 10.27 4.43 -11.17
N GLU A 33 10.66 5.29 -10.24
CA GLU A 33 11.34 4.91 -9.02
C GLU A 33 10.42 4.21 -8.02
N MET A 34 10.97 3.32 -7.22
CA MET A 34 10.29 2.74 -6.06
C MET A 34 11.19 2.76 -4.83
N GLU A 35 10.66 3.31 -3.76
CA GLU A 35 11.29 3.26 -2.45
C GLU A 35 10.58 2.24 -1.56
N ILE A 36 11.30 1.20 -1.11
CA ILE A 36 10.75 0.20 -0.18
C ILE A 36 11.12 0.58 1.24
N MET A 37 10.12 0.95 2.03
CA MET A 37 10.27 1.22 3.46
C MET A 37 9.82 0.03 4.29
N HIS A 38 10.71 -0.47 5.13
CA HIS A 38 10.41 -1.54 6.07
C HIS A 38 9.76 -0.98 7.34
N VAL A 39 8.52 -1.38 7.59
CA VAL A 39 7.71 -0.90 8.72
C VAL A 39 7.22 -2.02 9.66
N GLY A 40 7.45 -3.28 9.31
CA GLY A 40 6.95 -4.44 10.04
C GLY A 40 7.83 -4.96 11.19
N ALA A 41 9.07 -4.45 11.35
CA ALA A 41 10.05 -5.04 12.29
C ALA A 41 9.84 -4.67 13.76
N LYS A 42 9.20 -3.55 14.04
CA LYS A 42 8.97 -3.08 15.41
C LYS A 42 7.47 -3.01 15.68
N GLY A 43 7.08 -3.40 16.88
CA GLY A 43 5.71 -3.21 17.35
C GLY A 43 5.34 -1.73 17.29
N VAL A 44 4.19 -1.43 16.73
CA VAL A 44 3.64 -0.08 16.64
C VAL A 44 2.39 -0.03 17.49
N GLN A 45 2.28 1.01 18.31
CA GLN A 45 1.05 1.24 19.07
C GLN A 45 -0.11 1.51 18.11
N GLY A 46 -1.27 0.89 18.37
CA GLY A 46 -2.49 1.11 17.61
C GLY A 46 -3.08 2.50 17.81
N CYS A 47 -4.02 2.86 16.94
CA CYS A 47 -4.77 4.13 17.04
C CYS A 47 -5.64 4.15 18.30
N THR A 48 -5.50 5.19 19.13
CA THR A 48 -6.29 5.40 20.35
C THR A 48 -7.55 6.23 20.11
N ASN A 49 -7.85 6.58 18.85
CA ASN A 49 -8.99 7.43 18.46
C ASN A 49 -9.04 8.79 19.19
N CYS A 50 -7.89 9.36 19.53
CA CYS A 50 -7.80 10.67 20.21
C CYS A 50 -8.20 11.86 19.34
N LYS A 51 -8.31 11.69 18.03
CA LYS A 51 -8.74 12.68 17.03
C LYS A 51 -7.83 13.93 16.89
N GLN A 52 -6.67 13.95 17.55
CA GLN A 52 -5.76 15.10 17.44
C GLN A 52 -5.22 15.30 16.02
N CYS A 53 -4.99 14.22 15.28
CA CYS A 53 -4.54 14.30 13.89
C CYS A 53 -5.49 15.06 12.95
N ARG A 54 -6.77 15.18 13.31
CA ARG A 54 -7.73 16.04 12.56
C ARG A 54 -7.40 17.54 12.63
N LYS A 55 -6.62 17.94 13.65
CA LYS A 55 -6.21 19.34 13.87
C LYS A 55 -4.77 19.59 13.44
N THR A 56 -3.91 18.61 13.72
CA THR A 56 -2.46 18.77 13.54
C THR A 56 -1.95 18.12 12.26
N HIS A 57 -2.78 17.29 11.61
CA HIS A 57 -2.42 16.44 10.46
C HIS A 57 -1.32 15.41 10.77
N HIS A 58 -0.96 15.26 12.06
CA HIS A 58 0.03 14.29 12.55
C HIS A 58 -0.54 13.46 13.70
N CYS A 59 -0.04 12.24 13.84
CA CYS A 59 -0.35 11.42 14.99
C CYS A 59 0.36 11.97 16.24
N VAL A 60 -0.31 11.94 17.38
CA VAL A 60 0.31 12.34 18.68
C VAL A 60 1.46 11.42 19.09
N ILE A 61 1.46 10.19 18.59
CA ILE A 61 2.55 9.24 18.79
C ILE A 61 3.59 9.53 17.72
N ASN A 62 4.71 10.12 18.14
CA ASN A 62 5.78 10.52 17.24
C ASN A 62 6.69 9.33 16.94
N ASP A 63 6.46 8.70 15.81
CA ASP A 63 7.21 7.56 15.30
C ASP A 63 7.19 7.54 13.76
N LYS A 64 7.57 6.42 13.17
CA LYS A 64 7.65 6.24 11.71
C LYS A 64 6.36 6.57 10.95
N VAL A 65 5.20 6.60 11.59
CA VAL A 65 3.94 7.02 10.95
C VAL A 65 4.04 8.48 10.52
N ASN A 66 4.50 9.37 11.42
CA ASN A 66 4.65 10.79 11.09
C ASN A 66 5.74 11.04 10.05
N GLU A 67 6.85 10.30 10.11
CA GLU A 67 7.90 10.37 9.08
C GLU A 67 7.36 10.09 7.66
N ILE A 68 6.42 9.15 7.55
CA ILE A 68 5.80 8.84 6.26
C ILE A 68 4.75 9.89 5.88
N ILE A 69 3.97 10.39 6.84
CA ILE A 69 3.01 11.47 6.58
C ILE A 69 3.71 12.68 5.95
N ASP A 70 4.86 13.07 6.49
CA ASP A 70 5.65 14.22 6.00
C ASP A 70 6.16 14.04 4.57
N ARG A 71 6.26 12.80 4.11
CA ARG A 71 6.82 12.45 2.81
C ARG A 71 5.78 11.98 1.78
N LEU A 72 4.51 11.92 2.13
CA LEU A 72 3.48 11.38 1.24
C LEU A 72 3.40 12.10 -0.11
N ASP A 73 3.65 13.39 -0.13
CA ASP A 73 3.61 14.20 -1.36
C ASP A 73 4.79 13.94 -2.31
N GLU A 74 5.86 13.25 -1.85
CA GLU A 74 6.95 12.80 -2.71
C GLU A 74 6.54 11.67 -3.66
N PHE A 75 5.40 11.01 -3.42
CA PHE A 75 5.04 9.77 -4.09
C PHE A 75 3.74 9.91 -4.90
N ASP A 76 3.76 9.41 -6.12
CA ASP A 76 2.62 9.32 -7.03
C ASP A 76 1.79 8.05 -6.82
N GLY A 77 2.34 7.06 -6.12
CA GLY A 77 1.67 5.80 -5.84
C GLY A 77 2.13 5.13 -4.55
N ILE A 78 1.31 4.19 -4.06
CA ILE A 78 1.55 3.43 -2.83
C ILE A 78 1.35 1.93 -3.10
N LEU A 79 2.32 1.12 -2.67
CA LEU A 79 2.25 -0.34 -2.68
C LEU A 79 2.32 -0.85 -1.24
N LEU A 80 1.27 -1.51 -0.77
CA LEU A 80 1.28 -2.18 0.53
C LEU A 80 1.62 -3.66 0.35
N GLY A 81 2.44 -4.23 1.23
CA GLY A 81 2.70 -5.66 1.20
C GLY A 81 3.05 -6.22 2.56
N CYS A 82 2.50 -7.40 2.86
CA CYS A 82 2.83 -8.11 4.10
C CYS A 82 2.59 -9.61 3.96
N PRO A 83 3.16 -10.43 4.86
CA PRO A 83 2.76 -11.82 4.98
C PRO A 83 1.39 -11.94 5.65
N ALA A 84 0.69 -13.06 5.40
CA ALA A 84 -0.49 -13.43 6.17
C ALA A 84 -0.07 -13.99 7.55
N HIS A 85 -0.52 -13.36 8.62
CA HIS A 85 -0.39 -13.87 9.99
C HIS A 85 -1.80 -14.18 10.54
N TYR A 86 -2.03 -15.44 10.95
CA TYR A 86 -3.37 -15.89 11.37
C TYR A 86 -4.46 -15.51 10.37
N ILE A 87 -4.16 -15.75 9.08
CA ILE A 87 -5.07 -15.52 7.94
C ILE A 87 -5.38 -14.04 7.67
N ASP A 88 -4.66 -13.10 8.27
CA ASP A 88 -4.89 -11.66 8.13
C ASP A 88 -3.59 -10.84 8.12
N VAL A 89 -3.73 -9.52 8.05
CA VAL A 89 -2.62 -8.55 8.14
C VAL A 89 -1.94 -8.67 9.51
N PRO A 90 -0.60 -8.70 9.57
CA PRO A 90 0.13 -8.71 10.85
C PRO A 90 -0.28 -7.55 11.73
N GLY A 91 -0.54 -7.82 13.03
CA GLY A 91 -0.99 -6.83 13.99
C GLY A 91 -0.18 -5.53 14.01
N PRO A 92 1.17 -5.57 14.05
CA PRO A 92 1.99 -4.36 13.98
C PRO A 92 1.80 -3.56 12.71
N PHE A 93 1.66 -4.23 11.55
CA PHE A 93 1.44 -3.54 10.27
C PHE A 93 0.04 -2.94 10.20
N LYS A 94 -0.97 -3.67 10.68
CA LYS A 94 -2.33 -3.13 10.77
C LYS A 94 -2.39 -1.89 11.66
N ALA A 95 -1.78 -1.93 12.84
CA ALA A 95 -1.72 -0.79 13.76
C ALA A 95 -1.03 0.43 13.12
N PHE A 96 0.02 0.19 12.33
CA PHE A 96 0.70 1.21 11.55
C PHE A 96 -0.23 1.82 10.49
N LEU A 97 -0.89 0.99 9.67
CA LEU A 97 -1.79 1.44 8.61
C LEU A 97 -3.02 2.17 9.16
N ASP A 98 -3.65 1.68 10.23
CA ASP A 98 -4.78 2.34 10.88
C ASP A 98 -4.43 3.78 11.30
N ARG A 99 -3.22 4.00 11.81
CA ARG A 99 -2.76 5.33 12.19
C ARG A 99 -2.40 6.20 10.99
N LEU A 100 -1.69 5.65 10.01
CA LEU A 100 -1.30 6.36 8.81
C LEU A 100 -2.54 6.86 8.07
N PHE A 101 -3.42 5.96 7.70
CA PHE A 101 -4.60 6.30 6.91
C PHE A 101 -5.61 7.16 7.67
N TYR A 102 -5.77 6.94 8.98
CA TYR A 102 -6.64 7.81 9.79
C TYR A 102 -6.10 9.23 9.95
N ALA A 103 -4.79 9.38 10.11
CA ALA A 103 -4.17 10.70 10.24
C ALA A 103 -4.21 11.50 8.92
N THR A 104 -4.20 10.80 7.79
CA THR A 104 -4.18 11.40 6.45
C THR A 104 -5.56 11.41 5.74
N GLU A 105 -6.62 10.91 6.40
CA GLU A 105 -8.00 10.90 5.85
C GLU A 105 -8.48 12.30 5.40
N HIS A 106 -7.96 13.35 6.03
CA HIS A 106 -8.33 14.75 5.78
C HIS A 106 -7.33 15.50 4.90
N LEU A 107 -6.27 14.83 4.48
CA LEU A 107 -5.30 15.35 3.54
C LEU A 107 -5.68 14.88 2.14
N GLU A 108 -5.57 15.75 1.16
CA GLU A 108 -5.73 15.36 -0.24
C GLU A 108 -4.60 14.43 -0.73
N GLY A 109 -3.56 14.25 0.10
CA GLY A 109 -2.34 13.54 -0.22
C GLY A 109 -2.48 12.06 -0.64
N HIS A 110 -3.62 11.42 -0.38
CA HIS A 110 -3.91 10.07 -0.89
C HIS A 110 -4.78 10.05 -2.15
N THR A 111 -5.55 11.09 -2.35
CA THR A 111 -6.58 11.12 -3.39
C THR A 111 -5.99 10.91 -4.76
N HIS A 112 -6.59 9.98 -5.49
CA HIS A 112 -6.23 9.59 -6.85
C HIS A 112 -4.79 9.06 -7.03
N LYS A 113 -4.02 8.85 -5.94
CA LYS A 113 -2.74 8.14 -6.07
C LYS A 113 -2.99 6.71 -6.54
N VAL A 114 -2.10 6.22 -7.40
CA VAL A 114 -2.12 4.84 -7.88
C VAL A 114 -1.69 3.91 -6.76
N CYS A 115 -2.49 2.90 -6.47
CA CYS A 115 -2.20 2.00 -5.36
C CYS A 115 -2.39 0.53 -5.68
N SER A 116 -1.73 -0.32 -4.93
CA SER A 116 -1.93 -1.76 -4.95
C SER A 116 -1.51 -2.42 -3.65
N ALA A 117 -1.94 -3.67 -3.47
CA ALA A 117 -1.56 -4.52 -2.35
C ALA A 117 -0.93 -5.83 -2.83
N ILE A 118 -0.04 -6.39 -2.01
CA ILE A 118 0.54 -7.72 -2.17
C ILE A 118 0.37 -8.46 -0.84
N ALA A 119 -0.15 -9.68 -0.90
CA ALA A 119 -0.17 -10.58 0.24
C ALA A 119 0.69 -11.82 -0.02
N VAL A 120 1.47 -12.18 0.97
CA VAL A 120 2.35 -13.36 0.89
C VAL A 120 1.91 -14.38 1.93
N CYS A 121 1.89 -15.64 1.58
CA CYS A 121 1.70 -16.70 2.58
C CYS A 121 2.42 -18.00 2.20
N ARG A 122 2.60 -18.85 3.20
CA ARG A 122 3.08 -20.20 2.96
C ARG A 122 1.99 -21.09 2.33
N ARG A 123 0.72 -20.96 2.80
CA ARG A 123 -0.37 -21.84 2.38
C ARG A 123 -1.75 -21.20 2.38
N ALA A 124 -2.14 -20.48 3.44
CA ALA A 124 -3.50 -19.96 3.61
C ALA A 124 -3.50 -18.51 4.09
N GLY A 125 -4.59 -17.77 3.80
CA GLY A 125 -4.82 -16.41 4.28
C GLY A 125 -4.42 -15.30 3.31
N ALA A 126 -3.74 -15.60 2.19
CA ALA A 126 -3.30 -14.56 1.26
C ALA A 126 -4.46 -13.71 0.74
N ILE A 127 -5.57 -14.31 0.33
CA ILE A 127 -6.72 -13.58 -0.22
C ILE A 127 -7.35 -12.67 0.83
N ASN A 128 -7.57 -13.15 2.06
CA ASN A 128 -8.11 -12.31 3.12
C ASN A 128 -7.18 -11.14 3.44
N THR A 129 -5.88 -11.41 3.58
CA THR A 129 -4.85 -10.39 3.80
C THR A 129 -4.83 -9.35 2.67
N PHE A 130 -4.88 -9.79 1.41
CA PHE A 130 -4.95 -8.91 0.23
C PHE A 130 -6.20 -8.01 0.28
N GLN A 131 -7.37 -8.57 0.59
CA GLN A 131 -8.61 -7.81 0.70
C GLN A 131 -8.56 -6.78 1.84
N GLN A 132 -8.02 -7.15 3.00
CA GLN A 132 -7.83 -6.25 4.12
C GLN A 132 -6.91 -5.07 3.78
N LEU A 133 -5.79 -5.31 3.10
CA LEU A 133 -4.92 -4.24 2.62
C LEU A 133 -5.63 -3.34 1.59
N SER A 134 -6.39 -3.93 0.67
CA SER A 134 -7.10 -3.20 -0.38
C SER A 134 -8.20 -2.29 0.17
N SER A 135 -8.78 -2.62 1.34
CA SER A 135 -9.81 -1.79 1.96
C SER A 135 -9.32 -0.40 2.38
N TYR A 136 -8.03 -0.24 2.71
CA TYR A 136 -7.45 1.08 2.99
C TYR A 136 -7.55 2.02 1.79
N PHE A 137 -7.31 1.50 0.60
CA PHE A 137 -7.37 2.27 -0.64
C PHE A 137 -8.80 2.69 -0.98
N THR A 138 -9.74 1.76 -0.83
CA THR A 138 -11.17 2.01 -1.07
C THR A 138 -11.70 3.13 -0.16
N CYS A 139 -11.25 3.17 1.09
CA CYS A 139 -11.65 4.22 2.04
C CYS A 139 -10.98 5.57 1.77
N SER A 140 -9.91 5.62 0.96
CA SER A 140 -9.05 6.80 0.77
C SER A 140 -9.16 7.44 -0.61
N ASN A 141 -10.17 7.08 -1.41
CA ASN A 141 -10.37 7.60 -2.77
C ASN A 141 -9.15 7.43 -3.68
N MET A 142 -8.45 6.29 -3.55
CA MET A 142 -7.28 5.95 -4.36
C MET A 142 -7.66 5.12 -5.57
N ILE A 143 -6.81 5.10 -6.60
CA ILE A 143 -7.03 4.32 -7.83
C ILE A 143 -6.28 3.00 -7.70
N THR A 144 -7.03 1.91 -7.52
CA THR A 144 -6.46 0.58 -7.31
C THR A 144 -6.09 -0.10 -8.62
N VAL A 145 -4.85 -0.58 -8.72
CA VAL A 145 -4.36 -1.39 -9.85
C VAL A 145 -4.14 -2.83 -9.40
N ASN A 146 -4.55 -3.76 -10.22
CA ASN A 146 -4.30 -5.17 -10.03
C ASN A 146 -3.50 -5.75 -11.20
N SER A 147 -2.98 -6.96 -11.02
CA SER A 147 -2.43 -7.77 -12.09
C SER A 147 -3.54 -8.51 -12.85
N GLN A 148 -3.20 -9.61 -13.47
CA GLN A 148 -4.13 -10.52 -14.15
C GLN A 148 -4.90 -11.44 -13.18
N TYR A 149 -4.49 -11.49 -11.89
CA TYR A 149 -5.05 -12.31 -10.82
C TYR A 149 -4.85 -11.59 -9.48
N PRO A 150 -5.47 -12.00 -8.36
CA PRO A 150 -5.17 -11.40 -7.06
C PRO A 150 -3.67 -11.39 -6.78
N ASN A 151 -3.15 -10.25 -6.31
CA ASN A 151 -1.71 -10.07 -6.10
C ASN A 151 -1.23 -10.83 -4.86
N VAL A 152 -1.16 -12.14 -4.98
CA VAL A 152 -0.70 -13.06 -3.93
C VAL A 152 0.57 -13.78 -4.36
N ALA A 153 1.40 -14.13 -3.40
CA ALA A 153 2.63 -14.88 -3.60
C ALA A 153 2.76 -15.97 -2.52
N TYR A 154 3.29 -17.10 -2.90
CA TYR A 154 3.44 -18.28 -2.04
C TYR A 154 4.92 -18.64 -1.87
N GLY A 155 5.35 -18.86 -0.64
CA GLY A 155 6.70 -19.29 -0.31
C GLY A 155 7.05 -19.07 1.14
N TRP A 156 8.00 -19.84 1.65
CA TRP A 156 8.57 -19.66 2.98
C TRP A 156 9.86 -18.85 2.92
N THR A 157 10.66 -19.05 1.86
CA THR A 157 11.87 -18.27 1.59
C THR A 157 11.78 -17.57 0.23
N PRO A 158 12.60 -16.54 -0.01
CA PRO A 158 12.70 -15.89 -1.33
C PRO A 158 13.03 -16.88 -2.46
N GLU A 159 13.96 -17.80 -2.20
CA GLU A 159 14.40 -18.80 -3.17
C GLU A 159 13.27 -19.77 -3.53
N GLU A 160 12.51 -20.23 -2.52
CA GLU A 160 11.34 -21.09 -2.73
C GLU A 160 10.26 -20.38 -3.54
N PHE A 161 9.94 -19.13 -3.21
CA PHE A 161 9.01 -18.31 -3.98
C PHE A 161 9.42 -18.19 -5.44
N LEU A 162 10.66 -17.78 -5.69
CA LEU A 162 11.15 -17.56 -7.06
C LEU A 162 11.23 -18.85 -7.89
N ALA A 163 11.50 -20.00 -7.26
CA ALA A 163 11.67 -21.27 -7.95
C ALA A 163 10.36 -22.05 -8.12
N GLN A 164 9.38 -21.90 -7.23
CA GLN A 164 8.21 -22.77 -7.17
C GLN A 164 6.89 -22.07 -7.46
N ASP A 165 6.78 -20.77 -7.15
CA ASP A 165 5.56 -19.97 -7.42
C ASP A 165 5.72 -19.10 -8.67
N LEU A 166 5.88 -19.76 -9.83
CA LEU A 166 6.08 -19.05 -11.11
C LEU A 166 4.88 -18.18 -11.48
N GLU A 167 3.66 -18.55 -11.09
CA GLU A 167 2.45 -17.74 -11.28
C GLU A 167 2.49 -16.48 -10.41
N GLY A 168 2.90 -16.60 -9.16
CA GLY A 168 3.10 -15.44 -8.27
C GLY A 168 4.18 -14.50 -8.78
N VAL A 169 5.31 -15.02 -9.28
CA VAL A 169 6.36 -14.22 -9.92
C VAL A 169 5.81 -13.44 -11.11
N GLN A 170 5.10 -14.10 -12.02
CA GLN A 170 4.48 -13.45 -13.18
C GLN A 170 3.43 -12.41 -12.75
N THR A 171 2.63 -12.72 -11.73
CA THR A 171 1.63 -11.81 -11.17
C THR A 171 2.28 -10.52 -10.67
N MET A 172 3.42 -10.58 -9.97
CA MET A 172 4.15 -9.40 -9.52
C MET A 172 4.70 -8.58 -10.70
N GLN A 173 5.23 -9.22 -11.72
CA GLN A 173 5.73 -8.57 -12.92
C GLN A 173 4.60 -7.85 -13.69
N VAL A 174 3.45 -8.49 -13.86
CA VAL A 174 2.27 -7.88 -14.49
C VAL A 174 1.77 -6.69 -13.68
N LEU A 175 1.72 -6.82 -12.35
CA LEU A 175 1.36 -5.71 -11.47
C LEU A 175 2.30 -4.50 -11.67
N GLY A 176 3.61 -4.74 -11.75
CA GLY A 176 4.59 -3.68 -11.99
C GLY A 176 4.33 -2.92 -13.30
N ARG A 177 4.08 -3.66 -14.38
CA ARG A 177 3.74 -3.07 -15.69
C ARG A 177 2.43 -2.29 -15.68
N ASN A 178 1.39 -2.84 -15.06
CA ASN A 178 0.09 -2.17 -14.97
C ASN A 178 0.16 -0.88 -14.15
N MET A 179 0.88 -0.89 -13.01
CA MET A 179 1.12 0.32 -12.23
C MET A 179 1.90 1.38 -13.01
N ALA A 180 2.95 0.97 -13.73
CA ALA A 180 3.74 1.88 -14.54
C ALA A 180 2.90 2.51 -15.65
N TRP A 181 2.11 1.70 -16.36
CA TRP A 181 1.22 2.19 -17.40
C TRP A 181 0.23 3.23 -16.89
N LEU A 182 -0.46 2.95 -15.77
CA LEU A 182 -1.46 3.87 -15.24
C LEU A 182 -0.82 5.17 -14.72
N LEU A 183 0.32 5.10 -14.05
CA LEU A 183 1.07 6.29 -13.61
C LEU A 183 1.43 7.18 -14.79
N LYS A 184 1.90 6.60 -15.91
CA LYS A 184 2.20 7.35 -17.14
C LYS A 184 0.95 7.95 -17.79
N VAL A 185 -0.17 7.23 -17.79
CA VAL A 185 -1.45 7.76 -18.32
C VAL A 185 -1.86 8.99 -17.53
N ILE A 186 -1.83 8.93 -16.21
CA ILE A 186 -2.20 10.05 -15.34
C ILE A 186 -1.24 11.22 -15.56
N ASP A 187 0.06 10.99 -15.58
CA ASP A 187 1.06 12.06 -15.80
C ASP A 187 0.92 12.72 -17.18
N ALA A 188 0.70 11.92 -18.23
CA ALA A 188 0.53 12.43 -19.59
C ALA A 188 -0.77 13.23 -19.79
N THR A 189 -1.77 13.03 -18.96
CA THR A 189 -3.10 13.66 -19.13
C THR A 189 -3.39 14.74 -18.08
N LYS A 190 -2.57 14.91 -17.08
CA LYS A 190 -2.82 15.82 -15.92
C LYS A 190 -3.16 17.26 -16.31
N ASP A 191 -2.58 17.78 -17.41
CA ASP A 191 -2.79 19.15 -17.87
C ASP A 191 -4.01 19.29 -18.80
N THR A 192 -4.47 18.19 -19.40
CA THR A 192 -5.60 18.16 -20.37
C THR A 192 -6.86 17.56 -19.78
N LEU A 193 -6.70 16.64 -18.83
CA LEU A 193 -7.81 15.99 -18.14
C LEU A 193 -7.55 16.08 -16.61
N PRO A 194 -7.98 17.18 -15.98
CA PRO A 194 -7.77 17.35 -14.55
C PRO A 194 -8.48 16.26 -13.73
N HIS A 195 -7.94 15.96 -12.58
CA HIS A 195 -8.56 15.01 -11.64
C HIS A 195 -9.99 15.44 -11.30
N PRO A 196 -10.90 14.48 -11.09
CA PRO A 196 -12.25 14.78 -10.63
C PRO A 196 -12.22 15.62 -9.34
N VAL A 197 -13.06 16.65 -9.31
CA VAL A 197 -13.19 17.47 -8.10
C VAL A 197 -13.76 16.63 -6.96
N ILE A 198 -13.08 16.64 -5.82
CA ILE A 198 -13.61 16.04 -4.60
C ILE A 198 -14.58 17.04 -3.98
N THR A 199 -15.75 16.55 -3.58
CA THR A 199 -16.72 17.38 -2.89
C THR A 199 -16.13 17.85 -1.56
N ASP A 200 -15.98 19.16 -1.35
CA ASP A 200 -15.41 19.78 -0.14
C ASP A 200 -16.09 19.34 1.16
N LYS A 201 -17.31 18.85 1.05
CA LYS A 201 -18.11 18.44 2.18
C LYS A 201 -18.64 17.02 2.00
N ARG A 202 -17.92 16.06 2.53
CA ARG A 202 -18.39 14.66 2.56
C ARG A 202 -19.68 14.56 3.37
N THR A 203 -20.76 14.13 2.73
CA THR A 203 -22.00 13.81 3.43
C THR A 203 -21.81 12.58 4.31
N ARG A 204 -22.10 12.70 5.58
CA ARG A 204 -22.02 11.60 6.55
C ARG A 204 -23.42 11.20 7.00
N SER A 205 -23.77 9.94 6.83
CA SER A 205 -24.97 9.35 7.38
C SER A 205 -24.64 8.65 8.69
N ASN A 206 -25.48 8.84 9.70
CA ASN A 206 -25.35 8.14 10.98
C ASN A 206 -26.57 7.21 11.15
N PHE A 207 -26.33 5.91 11.10
CA PHE A 207 -27.34 4.87 11.31
C PHE A 207 -27.45 4.43 12.78
N CYS A 208 -26.54 4.89 13.65
CA CYS A 208 -26.61 4.71 15.09
C CYS A 208 -27.43 5.85 15.70
N ARG A 209 -28.68 5.58 16.05
CA ARG A 209 -29.55 6.51 16.75
C ARG A 209 -29.55 6.22 18.24
#